data_8060be1207b3caca475e84338e96a993
#
_entry.id   8060be1207b3caca475e84338e96a993
#
_cell.length_a   1.000
_cell.length_b   1.000
_cell.length_c   1.000
_cell.angle_alpha   90.00
_cell.angle_beta   90.00
_cell.angle_gamma   90.00
#
_symmetry.space_group_name_H-M   'P 1'
#
loop_
_entity.id
_entity.type
_entity.pdbx_description
1 polymer ?
#
loop_
_entity_poly.entity_id
_entity_poly.type
_entity_poly.pdbx_seq_one_letter_code
_entity_poly.pdbx_strand_id
1 'polypeptide(L)'
;MTPDEYMSLAIAMAQKIPRYPFGAVIVRRTTGEVLAKGYNRSSRNPTVHGEIDVINRCAAKHAPVDWTALDLYTTAEPCPMCQSAIEWAGIATVYFGTSIPFLQQLGFRQIDIRAEEVARRTPFRNTRVIGGVLEQECNALFEKAQRSGI
;
A
#
# COMPACT_ATOMS: atom_id res chain seq x y z
N MET A 1 2.17 -18.05 -4.69
CA MET A 1 1.74 -16.94 -5.55
C MET A 1 2.92 -15.98 -5.80
N THR A 2 2.91 -15.35 -6.96
CA THR A 2 3.94 -14.38 -7.34
C THR A 2 3.59 -12.98 -6.80
N PRO A 3 4.56 -12.02 -6.78
CA PRO A 3 4.23 -10.64 -6.45
C PRO A 3 3.10 -10.06 -7.30
N ASP A 4 3.06 -10.37 -8.60
CA ASP A 4 1.99 -9.89 -9.48
C ASP A 4 0.63 -10.42 -9.03
N GLU A 5 0.55 -11.67 -8.62
CA GLU A 5 -0.70 -12.26 -8.16
C GLU A 5 -1.18 -11.61 -6.86
N TYR A 6 -0.28 -11.31 -5.93
CA TYR A 6 -0.64 -10.58 -4.71
C TYR A 6 -1.06 -9.15 -5.03
N MET A 7 -0.36 -8.48 -5.96
CA MET A 7 -0.77 -7.14 -6.38
C MET A 7 -2.15 -7.16 -7.02
N SER A 8 -2.50 -8.22 -7.75
CA SER A 8 -3.85 -8.36 -8.32
C SER A 8 -4.92 -8.36 -7.23
N LEU A 9 -4.63 -8.94 -6.06
CA LEU A 9 -5.55 -8.89 -4.91
C LEU A 9 -5.68 -7.47 -4.37
N ALA A 10 -4.57 -6.71 -4.32
CA ALA A 10 -4.61 -5.32 -3.91
C ALA A 10 -5.42 -4.47 -4.90
N ILE A 11 -5.27 -4.74 -6.20
CA ILE A 11 -6.07 -4.07 -7.24
C ILE A 11 -7.56 -4.36 -7.04
N ALA A 12 -7.92 -5.61 -6.75
CA ALA A 12 -9.32 -5.97 -6.49
C ALA A 12 -9.89 -5.19 -5.30
N MET A 13 -9.08 -4.97 -4.26
CA MET A 13 -9.48 -4.14 -3.12
C MET A 13 -9.65 -2.68 -3.52
N ALA A 14 -8.73 -2.15 -4.35
CA ALA A 14 -8.81 -0.79 -4.85
C ALA A 14 -10.08 -0.53 -5.66
N GLN A 15 -10.55 -1.53 -6.39
CA GLN A 15 -11.76 -1.43 -7.22
C GLN A 15 -13.02 -1.28 -6.39
N LYS A 16 -12.98 -1.54 -5.09
CA LYS A 16 -14.10 -1.30 -4.17
C LYS A 16 -14.28 0.18 -3.86
N ILE A 17 -13.27 0.99 -4.15
CA ILE A 17 -13.30 2.44 -3.91
C ILE A 17 -12.72 3.17 -5.15
N PRO A 18 -13.45 3.15 -6.29
CA PRO A 18 -12.89 3.60 -7.56
C PRO A 18 -12.50 5.09 -7.62
N ARG A 19 -13.05 5.92 -6.74
CA ARG A 19 -12.66 7.35 -6.67
C ARG A 19 -11.25 7.53 -6.13
N TYR A 20 -10.87 6.69 -5.18
CA TYR A 20 -9.57 6.73 -4.51
C TYR A 20 -9.05 5.30 -4.44
N PRO A 21 -8.57 4.76 -5.58
CA PRO A 21 -8.34 3.31 -5.73
C PRO A 21 -7.05 2.85 -5.06
N PHE A 22 -6.95 3.08 -3.77
CA PHE A 22 -5.83 2.65 -2.95
C PHE A 22 -6.22 1.38 -2.21
N GLY A 23 -5.70 0.26 -2.67
CA GLY A 23 -5.95 -1.05 -2.07
C GLY A 23 -4.66 -1.69 -1.63
N ALA A 24 -4.74 -2.54 -0.60
CA ALA A 24 -3.56 -3.18 -0.05
C ALA A 24 -3.87 -4.56 0.53
N VAL A 25 -2.88 -5.44 0.52
CA VAL A 25 -2.94 -6.74 1.18
C VAL A 25 -1.67 -6.97 1.98
N ILE A 26 -1.79 -7.72 3.07
CA ILE A 26 -0.65 -8.16 3.87
C ILE A 26 -0.55 -9.68 3.78
N VAL A 27 0.66 -10.17 3.54
CA VAL A 27 0.95 -11.57 3.25
C VAL A 27 2.04 -12.07 4.20
N ARG A 28 1.87 -13.28 4.75
CA ARG A 28 2.95 -13.95 5.48
C ARG A 28 3.89 -14.57 4.46
N ARG A 29 5.15 -14.10 4.46
CA ARG A 29 6.11 -14.49 3.42
C ARG A 29 6.37 -15.98 3.39
N THR A 30 6.51 -16.60 4.55
CA THR A 30 6.93 -18.02 4.63
C THR A 30 5.86 -18.99 4.14
N THR A 31 4.57 -18.64 4.28
CA THR A 31 3.46 -19.52 3.91
C THR A 31 2.69 -19.04 2.68
N GLY A 32 2.84 -17.77 2.31
CA GLY A 32 2.03 -17.17 1.26
C GLY A 32 0.61 -16.84 1.67
N GLU A 33 0.27 -17.02 2.95
CA GLU A 33 -1.07 -16.73 3.44
C GLU A 33 -1.37 -15.23 3.42
N VAL A 34 -2.54 -14.86 2.86
CA VAL A 34 -3.02 -13.48 2.89
C VAL A 34 -3.71 -13.26 4.22
N LEU A 35 -3.10 -12.45 5.09
CA LEU A 35 -3.60 -12.22 6.44
C LEU A 35 -4.68 -11.14 6.50
N ALA A 36 -4.61 -10.15 5.63
CA ALA A 36 -5.55 -9.04 5.63
C ALA A 36 -5.63 -8.37 4.28
N LYS A 37 -6.78 -7.78 3.99
CA LYS A 37 -7.04 -6.97 2.79
C LYS A 37 -7.69 -5.68 3.23
N GLY A 38 -7.33 -4.57 2.61
CA GLY A 38 -7.86 -3.26 2.96
C GLY A 38 -7.91 -2.32 1.77
N TYR A 39 -8.63 -1.23 1.94
CA TYR A 39 -8.71 -0.16 0.95
C TYR A 39 -8.95 1.18 1.63
N ASN A 40 -8.75 2.24 0.90
CA ASN A 40 -8.84 3.61 1.41
C ASN A 40 -10.22 3.90 2.02
N ARG A 41 -10.24 4.39 3.26
CA ARG A 41 -11.44 4.78 4.00
C ARG A 41 -11.36 6.22 4.48
N SER A 42 -10.63 7.05 3.74
CA SER A 42 -10.37 8.44 4.15
C SER A 42 -11.62 9.32 4.15
N SER A 43 -12.71 8.88 3.53
CA SER A 43 -13.99 9.59 3.63
C SER A 43 -14.55 9.56 5.05
N ARG A 44 -14.19 8.58 5.85
CA ARG A 44 -14.64 8.47 7.26
C ARG A 44 -13.58 8.96 8.22
N ASN A 45 -12.32 8.66 7.96
CA ASN A 45 -11.19 9.09 8.77
C ASN A 45 -10.05 9.45 7.81
N PRO A 46 -9.67 10.73 7.71
CA PRO A 46 -8.71 11.20 6.72
C PRO A 46 -7.36 10.49 6.73
N THR A 47 -6.97 9.88 7.85
CA THR A 47 -5.68 9.19 7.93
C THR A 47 -5.76 7.71 7.55
N VAL A 48 -6.96 7.17 7.32
CA VAL A 48 -7.10 5.74 7.01
C VAL A 48 -6.98 5.54 5.51
N HIS A 49 -5.75 5.62 5.02
CA HIS A 49 -5.38 5.18 3.68
C HIS A 49 -5.42 3.65 3.62
N GLY A 50 -5.31 3.10 2.41
CA GLY A 50 -5.38 1.64 2.25
C GLY A 50 -4.37 0.88 3.10
N GLU A 51 -3.16 1.41 3.22
CA GLU A 51 -2.10 0.78 4.01
C GLU A 51 -2.43 0.79 5.51
N ILE A 52 -2.96 1.91 6.01
CA ILE A 52 -3.38 2.01 7.42
C ILE A 52 -4.55 1.05 7.67
N ASP A 53 -5.51 0.99 6.74
CA ASP A 53 -6.65 0.08 6.87
C ASP A 53 -6.20 -1.38 6.97
N VAL A 54 -5.29 -1.80 6.10
CA VAL A 54 -4.84 -3.20 6.08
C VAL A 54 -3.99 -3.54 7.32
N ILE A 55 -3.17 -2.60 7.80
CA ILE A 55 -2.40 -2.78 9.04
C ILE A 55 -3.36 -2.96 10.21
N ASN A 56 -4.37 -2.09 10.32
CA ASN A 56 -5.35 -2.17 11.39
C ASN A 56 -6.12 -3.49 11.36
N ARG A 57 -6.53 -3.94 10.18
CA ARG A 57 -7.25 -5.20 10.03
C ARG A 57 -6.38 -6.40 10.37
N CYS A 58 -5.13 -6.38 9.95
CA CYS A 58 -4.18 -7.44 10.28
C CYS A 58 -3.98 -7.53 11.81
N ALA A 59 -3.77 -6.39 12.47
CA ALA A 59 -3.60 -6.35 13.91
C ALA A 59 -4.84 -6.85 14.65
N ALA A 60 -6.03 -6.42 14.23
CA ALA A 60 -7.27 -6.80 14.88
C ALA A 60 -7.53 -8.30 14.82
N LYS A 61 -7.14 -8.94 13.72
CA LYS A 61 -7.45 -10.35 13.48
C LYS A 61 -6.33 -11.29 13.94
N HIS A 62 -5.08 -10.87 13.84
CA HIS A 62 -3.93 -11.77 13.97
C HIS A 62 -2.96 -11.43 15.11
N ALA A 63 -3.12 -10.28 15.77
CA ALA A 63 -2.19 -9.93 16.84
C ALA A 63 -2.33 -10.90 18.04
N PRO A 64 -1.21 -11.31 18.66
CA PRO A 64 0.14 -10.96 18.31
C PRO A 64 0.64 -11.71 17.07
N VAL A 65 1.35 -11.02 16.20
CA VAL A 65 1.91 -11.58 14.96
C VAL A 65 3.33 -11.05 14.79
N ASP A 66 4.20 -11.84 14.18
CA ASP A 66 5.55 -11.39 13.84
C ASP A 66 5.48 -10.55 12.56
N TRP A 67 5.42 -9.23 12.73
CA TRP A 67 5.35 -8.29 11.61
C TRP A 67 6.57 -8.35 10.70
N THR A 68 7.72 -8.78 11.21
CA THR A 68 8.95 -8.89 10.41
C THR A 68 8.89 -10.05 9.42
N ALA A 69 7.92 -10.94 9.57
CA ALA A 69 7.65 -12.03 8.62
C ALA A 69 6.63 -11.66 7.55
N LEU A 70 6.17 -10.40 7.52
CA LEU A 70 5.08 -9.98 6.64
C LEU A 70 5.58 -9.06 5.53
N ASP A 71 4.92 -9.16 4.37
CA ASP A 71 5.08 -8.26 3.23
C ASP A 71 3.75 -7.56 2.97
N LEU A 72 3.82 -6.31 2.50
CA LEU A 72 2.65 -5.51 2.16
C LEU A 72 2.67 -5.17 0.67
N TYR A 73 1.55 -5.40 0.00
CA TYR A 73 1.35 -5.03 -1.40
C TYR A 73 0.30 -3.92 -1.46
N THR A 74 0.60 -2.84 -2.16
CA THR A 74 -0.29 -1.68 -2.25
C THR A 74 -0.30 -1.12 -3.67
N THR A 75 -1.47 -0.69 -4.14
CA THR A 75 -1.62 -0.22 -5.52
C THR A 75 -0.86 1.06 -5.80
N ALA A 76 -0.55 1.85 -4.77
CA ALA A 76 0.23 3.07 -4.92
C ALA A 76 1.34 3.12 -3.89
N GLU A 77 2.43 3.77 -4.26
CA GLU A 77 3.55 4.02 -3.36
C GLU A 77 3.05 4.65 -2.06
N PRO A 78 3.40 4.08 -0.89
CA PRO A 78 2.94 4.62 0.39
C PRO A 78 3.39 6.06 0.59
N CYS A 79 2.46 6.92 1.00
CA CYS A 79 2.80 8.28 1.42
C CYS A 79 3.66 8.23 2.68
N PRO A 80 4.29 9.34 3.10
CA PRO A 80 5.14 9.32 4.30
C PRO A 80 4.46 8.84 5.57
N MET A 81 3.17 9.15 5.75
CA MET A 81 2.41 8.65 6.90
C MET A 81 2.34 7.11 6.87
N CYS A 82 1.96 6.56 5.72
CA CYS A 82 1.80 5.12 5.58
C CYS A 82 3.13 4.38 5.62
N GLN A 83 4.16 4.91 4.97
CA GLN A 83 5.47 4.29 5.03
C GLN A 83 6.03 4.31 6.45
N SER A 84 5.80 5.40 7.19
CA SER A 84 6.20 5.46 8.60
C SER A 84 5.47 4.40 9.42
N ALA A 85 4.17 4.21 9.19
CA ALA A 85 3.41 3.16 9.87
C ALA A 85 3.96 1.76 9.55
N ILE A 86 4.35 1.53 8.29
CA ILE A 86 4.96 0.27 7.85
C ILE A 86 6.27 0.03 8.60
N GLU A 87 7.10 1.09 8.74
CA GLU A 87 8.36 1.00 9.48
C GLU A 87 8.12 0.69 10.96
N TRP A 88 7.20 1.41 11.59
CA TRP A 88 6.89 1.19 13.01
C TRP A 88 6.31 -0.20 13.26
N ALA A 89 5.50 -0.71 12.33
CA ALA A 89 4.96 -2.07 12.45
C ALA A 89 6.06 -3.13 12.32
N GLY A 90 7.09 -2.85 11.52
CA GLY A 90 8.19 -3.79 11.30
C GLY A 90 8.02 -4.67 10.08
N ILE A 91 7.10 -4.31 9.17
CA ILE A 91 6.87 -5.05 7.92
C ILE A 91 8.17 -5.09 7.11
N ALA A 92 8.51 -6.25 6.59
CA ALA A 92 9.82 -6.48 5.98
C ALA A 92 9.97 -5.87 4.59
N THR A 93 8.94 -6.00 3.75
CA THR A 93 8.98 -5.50 2.37
C THR A 93 7.64 -4.89 2.01
N VAL A 94 7.68 -3.73 1.33
CA VAL A 94 6.51 -3.15 0.71
C VAL A 94 6.70 -3.17 -0.81
N TYR A 95 5.68 -3.67 -1.50
CA TYR A 95 5.62 -3.68 -2.96
C TYR A 95 4.53 -2.71 -3.39
N PHE A 96 4.84 -1.82 -4.33
CA PHE A 96 3.82 -0.89 -4.83
C PHE A 96 3.76 -0.88 -6.36
N GLY A 97 2.62 -0.44 -6.91
CA GLY A 97 2.44 -0.31 -8.35
C GLY A 97 2.72 1.09 -8.83
N THR A 98 1.78 2.01 -8.59
CA THR A 98 1.85 3.40 -9.06
C THR A 98 2.73 4.24 -8.14
N SER A 99 3.62 5.04 -8.74
CA SER A 99 4.54 5.89 -7.98
C SER A 99 3.89 7.20 -7.52
N ILE A 100 4.46 7.81 -6.48
CA ILE A 100 4.05 9.14 -6.03
C ILE A 100 4.15 10.18 -7.15
N PRO A 101 5.28 10.26 -7.91
CA PRO A 101 5.34 11.20 -9.02
C PRO A 101 4.23 11.02 -10.06
N PHE A 102 3.85 9.79 -10.36
CA PHE A 102 2.77 9.53 -11.31
C PHE A 102 1.43 10.05 -10.77
N LEU A 103 1.15 9.81 -9.49
CA LEU A 103 -0.05 10.34 -8.84
C LEU A 103 -0.09 11.87 -8.91
N GLN A 104 1.04 12.52 -8.67
CA GLN A 104 1.16 13.97 -8.73
C GLN A 104 0.85 14.49 -10.15
N GLN A 105 1.35 13.80 -11.18
CA GLN A 105 1.08 14.16 -12.56
C GLN A 105 -0.40 14.10 -12.88
N LEU A 106 -1.13 13.17 -12.27
CA LEU A 106 -2.57 13.03 -12.47
C LEU A 106 -3.38 14.02 -11.61
N GLY A 107 -2.74 14.79 -10.74
CA GLY A 107 -3.42 15.77 -9.89
C GLY A 107 -3.85 15.23 -8.53
N PHE A 108 -3.47 14.02 -8.16
CA PHE A 108 -3.68 13.54 -6.79
C PHE A 108 -2.71 14.22 -5.85
N ARG A 109 -3.23 14.75 -4.74
CA ARG A 109 -2.38 15.41 -3.73
C ARG A 109 -1.51 14.36 -3.05
N GLN A 110 -0.22 14.68 -2.95
CA GLN A 110 0.75 13.83 -2.27
C GLN A 110 1.73 14.71 -1.52
N ILE A 111 2.16 14.26 -0.35
CA ILE A 111 3.32 14.83 0.31
C ILE A 111 4.52 14.43 -0.55
N ASP A 112 5.34 15.40 -0.94
CA ASP A 112 6.41 15.20 -1.92
C ASP A 112 7.65 14.58 -1.30
N ILE A 113 7.47 13.39 -0.71
CA ILE A 113 8.54 12.58 -0.12
C ILE A 113 8.28 11.14 -0.55
N ARG A 114 9.28 10.52 -1.19
CA ARG A 114 9.19 9.14 -1.66
C ARG A 114 9.28 8.16 -0.50
N ALA A 115 8.63 7.02 -0.66
CA ALA A 115 8.62 5.97 0.36
C ALA A 115 10.03 5.50 0.73
N GLU A 116 10.92 5.40 -0.26
CA GLU A 116 12.30 4.96 -0.03
C GLU A 116 13.07 5.95 0.86
N GLU A 117 12.76 7.24 0.77
CA GLU A 117 13.41 8.22 1.64
C GLU A 117 13.03 8.01 3.10
N VAL A 118 11.76 7.73 3.36
CA VAL A 118 11.29 7.41 4.72
C VAL A 118 11.99 6.14 5.24
N ALA A 119 12.04 5.10 4.40
CA ALA A 119 12.69 3.84 4.75
C ALA A 119 14.18 4.06 5.06
N ARG A 120 14.87 4.82 4.21
CA ARG A 120 16.29 5.10 4.35
C ARG A 120 16.61 5.87 5.63
N ARG A 121 15.67 6.71 6.09
CA ARG A 121 15.83 7.52 7.29
C ARG A 121 15.32 6.83 8.56
N THR A 122 14.96 5.55 8.48
CA THR A 122 14.49 4.75 9.60
C THR A 122 15.61 3.83 10.09
N PRO A 123 16.44 4.28 11.06
CA PRO A 123 17.65 3.54 11.41
C PRO A 123 17.39 2.22 12.14
N PHE A 124 16.18 2.04 12.68
CA PHE A 124 15.82 0.84 13.45
C PHE A 124 15.15 -0.25 12.59
N ARG A 125 15.06 -0.05 11.27
CA ARG A 125 14.49 -1.04 10.35
C ARG A 125 15.31 -1.12 9.09
N ASN A 126 15.14 -2.21 8.36
CA ASN A 126 15.75 -2.41 7.05
C ASN A 126 14.65 -2.83 6.07
N THR A 127 13.58 -2.04 6.00
CA THR A 127 12.42 -2.31 5.14
C THR A 127 12.80 -2.13 3.69
N ARG A 128 12.49 -3.14 2.86
CA ARG A 128 12.72 -3.06 1.42
C ARG A 128 11.51 -2.41 0.77
N VAL A 129 11.76 -1.51 -0.18
CA VAL A 129 10.71 -0.81 -0.94
C VAL A 129 10.91 -1.17 -2.41
N ILE A 130 9.94 -1.85 -3.00
CA ILE A 130 10.03 -2.36 -4.38
C ILE A 130 8.82 -1.82 -5.17
N GLY A 131 9.09 -0.96 -6.14
CA GLY A 131 8.06 -0.35 -6.98
C GLY A 131 7.90 -1.05 -8.31
N GLY A 132 6.86 -0.64 -9.04
CA GLY A 132 6.63 -1.09 -10.41
C GLY A 132 5.93 -2.44 -10.55
N VAL A 133 5.37 -2.97 -9.47
CA VAL A 133 4.66 -4.26 -9.53
C VAL A 133 3.27 -4.03 -10.13
N LEU A 134 3.01 -4.62 -11.31
CA LEU A 134 1.82 -4.36 -12.11
C LEU A 134 1.59 -2.84 -12.28
N GLU A 135 2.66 -2.12 -12.62
CA GLU A 135 2.62 -0.65 -12.67
C GLU A 135 1.57 -0.13 -13.64
N GLN A 136 1.47 -0.72 -14.84
CA GLN A 136 0.52 -0.26 -15.84
C GLN A 136 -0.92 -0.47 -15.37
N GLU A 137 -1.22 -1.62 -14.79
CA GLU A 137 -2.55 -1.96 -14.28
C GLU A 137 -2.93 -1.05 -13.12
N CYS A 138 -1.99 -0.78 -12.21
CA CYS A 138 -2.23 0.15 -11.10
C CYS A 138 -2.42 1.57 -11.62
N ASN A 139 -1.56 2.03 -12.53
CA ASN A 139 -1.69 3.36 -13.15
C ASN A 139 -3.08 3.54 -13.78
N ALA A 140 -3.60 2.51 -14.44
CA ALA A 140 -4.91 2.56 -15.09
C ALA A 140 -6.03 2.84 -14.08
N LEU A 141 -5.93 2.35 -12.84
CA LEU A 141 -6.91 2.65 -11.79
C LEU A 141 -6.99 4.15 -11.53
N PHE A 142 -5.84 4.80 -11.40
CA PHE A 142 -5.75 6.22 -11.08
C PHE A 142 -6.11 7.11 -12.27
N GLU A 143 -5.71 6.70 -13.46
CA GLU A 143 -6.11 7.38 -14.68
C GLU A 143 -7.63 7.37 -14.84
N LYS A 144 -8.27 6.22 -14.59
CA LYS A 144 -9.72 6.10 -14.66
C LYS A 144 -10.40 6.97 -13.61
N ALA A 145 -9.89 6.99 -12.38
CA ALA A 145 -10.43 7.82 -11.30
C ALA A 145 -10.37 9.29 -11.67
N GLN A 146 -9.24 9.73 -12.21
CA GLN A 146 -9.02 11.12 -12.62
C GLN A 146 -9.97 11.52 -13.76
N ARG A 147 -10.17 10.64 -14.74
CA ARG A 147 -11.09 10.90 -15.88
C ARG A 147 -12.55 10.98 -15.46
N SER A 148 -12.91 10.38 -14.32
CA SER A 148 -14.29 10.40 -13.82
C SER A 148 -14.66 11.73 -13.12
N GLY A 149 -13.80 12.74 -13.21
CA GLY A 149 -14.08 14.08 -12.69
C GLY A 149 -13.97 14.19 -11.17
N ILE A 150 -13.12 13.42 -10.61
CA ILE A 150 -12.95 13.32 -9.15
C ILE A 150 -11.85 14.24 -8.68
#